data_60b2b7d3618a62eff2eb059c29612a64
#
_entry.id   60b2b7d3618a62eff2eb059c29612a64
#
_cell.length_a   1.000
_cell.length_b   1.000
_cell.length_c   1.000
_cell.angle_alpha   90.00
_cell.angle_beta   90.00
_cell.angle_gamma   90.00
#
_symmetry.space_group_name_H-M   'P 1'
#
loop_
_entity.id
_entity.type
_entity.pdbx_description
1 polymer ?
#
loop_
_entity_poly.entity_id
_entity_poly.type
_entity_poly.pdbx_seq_one_letter_code
_entity_poly.pdbx_strand_id
1 'polypeptide(L)'
;INSDSAFQSTLYPQYKFVKGENDVKGEKALAFARERYALGDGDNARGRHQMEIIKAVIEKMTSSTALLTNYYGIMDSLEGMISTDFASDDISSLINKQLSDGGTWDIKTFATEGEGASKKTYSMPTQRAYVCVPDESSVQQANQLIKKVMNGETISDDDLKLTQKGD
;
A
#
# COMPACT_ATOMS: atom_id res chain seq x y z
N ILE A 1 5.41 -11.44 -1.48
CA ILE A 1 4.36 -10.58 -2.06
C ILE A 1 3.44 -11.40 -2.93
N ASN A 2 2.18 -10.97 -3.01
CA ASN A 2 1.21 -11.57 -3.93
C ASN A 2 0.93 -10.64 -5.11
N SER A 3 0.84 -11.20 -6.32
CA SER A 3 0.45 -10.48 -7.53
C SER A 3 -0.89 -10.99 -8.04
N ASP A 4 -1.79 -10.06 -8.38
CA ASP A 4 -3.11 -10.41 -8.93
C ASP A 4 -3.03 -11.00 -10.34
N SER A 5 -1.92 -10.72 -11.04
CA SER A 5 -1.71 -11.12 -12.44
C SER A 5 -0.26 -11.47 -12.72
N ALA A 6 -0.04 -12.29 -13.75
CA ALA A 6 1.30 -12.52 -14.28
C ALA A 6 1.67 -11.39 -15.26
N PHE A 7 2.89 -10.86 -15.14
CA PHE A 7 3.41 -9.84 -16.06
C PHE A 7 4.94 -9.84 -16.12
N GLN A 8 5.48 -9.17 -17.12
CA GLN A 8 6.89 -8.81 -17.21
C GLN A 8 7.03 -7.31 -17.05
N SER A 9 7.96 -6.87 -16.21
CA SER A 9 8.16 -5.44 -15.98
C SER A 9 8.59 -4.73 -17.28
N THR A 10 7.95 -3.61 -17.58
CA THR A 10 8.30 -2.78 -18.73
C THR A 10 9.55 -1.94 -18.47
N LEU A 11 9.75 -1.52 -17.21
CA LEU A 11 10.92 -0.71 -16.81
C LEU A 11 12.17 -1.57 -16.55
N TYR A 12 11.97 -2.83 -16.16
CA TYR A 12 13.02 -3.80 -15.81
C TYR A 12 12.73 -5.14 -16.47
N PRO A 13 12.93 -5.27 -17.80
CA PRO A 13 12.48 -6.42 -18.58
C PRO A 13 13.06 -7.79 -18.16
N GLN A 14 14.14 -7.78 -17.35
CA GLN A 14 14.72 -9.00 -16.78
C GLN A 14 13.83 -9.62 -15.70
N TYR A 15 12.88 -8.88 -15.13
CA TYR A 15 12.01 -9.38 -14.07
C TYR A 15 10.62 -9.75 -14.60
N LYS A 16 10.24 -10.98 -14.27
CA LYS A 16 8.90 -11.54 -14.52
C LYS A 16 8.25 -11.87 -13.18
N PHE A 17 6.95 -11.67 -13.13
CA PHE A 17 6.11 -11.95 -11.98
C PHE A 17 5.02 -12.94 -12.40
N VAL A 18 4.70 -13.88 -11.50
CA VAL A 18 3.61 -14.83 -11.69
C VAL A 18 2.39 -14.36 -10.92
N LYS A 19 1.21 -14.80 -11.31
CA LYS A 19 0.02 -14.63 -10.48
C LYS A 19 0.20 -15.41 -9.18
N GLY A 20 -0.13 -14.77 -8.04
CA GLY A 20 0.07 -15.34 -6.70
C GLY A 20 1.42 -14.96 -6.11
N GLU A 21 2.02 -15.86 -5.35
CA GLU A 21 3.21 -15.60 -4.55
C GLU A 21 4.48 -15.39 -5.41
N ASN A 22 5.23 -14.35 -5.07
CA ASN A 22 6.51 -14.01 -5.68
C ASN A 22 7.55 -13.68 -4.61
N ASP A 23 8.75 -14.25 -4.71
CA ASP A 23 9.91 -13.82 -3.93
C ASP A 23 10.58 -12.63 -4.61
N VAL A 24 10.65 -11.51 -3.88
CA VAL A 24 11.20 -10.24 -4.39
C VAL A 24 12.18 -9.64 -3.39
N LYS A 25 13.31 -9.11 -3.93
CA LYS A 25 14.35 -8.43 -3.15
C LYS A 25 14.95 -7.30 -3.99
N GLY A 26 15.39 -6.23 -3.33
CA GLY A 26 16.12 -5.14 -3.97
C GLY A 26 15.44 -4.61 -5.23
N GLU A 27 16.14 -4.59 -6.35
CA GLU A 27 15.64 -4.06 -7.62
C GLU A 27 14.39 -4.79 -8.13
N LYS A 28 14.26 -6.10 -7.88
CA LYS A 28 13.05 -6.84 -8.27
C LYS A 28 11.80 -6.35 -7.50
N ALA A 29 11.93 -6.02 -6.21
CA ALA A 29 10.85 -5.41 -5.43
C ALA A 29 10.51 -4.01 -5.97
N LEU A 30 11.53 -3.23 -6.33
CA LEU A 30 11.34 -1.92 -6.94
C LEU A 30 10.65 -2.03 -8.31
N ALA A 31 11.04 -3.02 -9.13
CA ALA A 31 10.41 -3.30 -10.42
C ALA A 31 8.91 -3.59 -10.27
N PHE A 32 8.53 -4.38 -9.25
CA PHE A 32 7.14 -4.66 -8.93
C PHE A 32 6.38 -3.38 -8.51
N ALA A 33 6.93 -2.62 -7.58
CA ALA A 33 6.30 -1.41 -7.04
C ALA A 33 6.15 -0.28 -8.06
N ARG A 34 6.98 -0.25 -9.11
CA ARG A 34 6.99 0.82 -10.13
C ARG A 34 6.26 0.47 -11.41
N GLU A 35 5.85 -0.79 -11.58
CA GLU A 35 5.16 -1.22 -12.80
C GLU A 35 3.83 -0.48 -12.99
N ARG A 36 3.63 0.04 -14.18
CA ARG A 36 2.45 0.81 -14.56
C ARG A 36 1.87 0.39 -15.92
N TYR A 37 2.71 -0.09 -16.82
CA TYR A 37 2.35 -0.24 -18.23
C TYR A 37 2.07 -1.67 -18.65
N ALA A 38 2.53 -2.65 -17.88
CA ALA A 38 2.31 -4.06 -18.18
C ALA A 38 0.87 -4.53 -17.87
N LEU A 39 0.10 -3.74 -17.09
CA LEU A 39 -1.26 -4.07 -16.67
C LEU A 39 -2.25 -3.02 -17.19
N GLY A 40 -3.46 -3.47 -17.54
CA GLY A 40 -4.44 -2.64 -18.25
C GLY A 40 -5.00 -1.47 -17.44
N ASP A 41 -4.93 -1.52 -16.10
CA ASP A 41 -5.41 -0.49 -15.17
C ASP A 41 -4.30 0.46 -14.67
N GLY A 42 -3.11 0.37 -15.24
CA GLY A 42 -2.04 1.36 -15.19
C GLY A 42 -1.67 1.83 -13.79
N ASP A 43 -2.08 3.03 -13.44
CA ASP A 43 -1.71 3.67 -12.18
C ASP A 43 -2.36 3.01 -10.95
N ASN A 44 -3.55 2.47 -11.11
CA ASN A 44 -4.24 1.73 -10.04
C ASN A 44 -3.49 0.43 -9.71
N ALA A 45 -3.00 -0.31 -10.73
CA ALA A 45 -2.14 -1.47 -10.51
C ALA A 45 -0.87 -1.11 -9.75
N ARG A 46 -0.22 -0.01 -10.12
CA ARG A 46 0.97 0.47 -9.41
C ARG A 46 0.66 0.78 -7.95
N GLY A 47 -0.46 1.43 -7.66
CA GLY A 47 -0.89 1.71 -6.28
C GLY A 47 -1.06 0.43 -5.46
N ARG A 48 -1.74 -0.59 -6.02
CA ARG A 48 -1.89 -1.89 -5.35
C ARG A 48 -0.53 -2.58 -5.11
N HIS A 49 0.36 -2.57 -6.10
CA HIS A 49 1.70 -3.13 -5.97
C HIS A 49 2.51 -2.45 -4.87
N GLN A 50 2.42 -1.12 -4.74
CA GLN A 50 3.09 -0.38 -3.67
C GLN A 50 2.54 -0.77 -2.29
N MET A 51 1.22 -0.87 -2.14
CA MET A 51 0.59 -1.32 -0.91
C MET A 51 1.01 -2.75 -0.54
N GLU A 52 1.11 -3.65 -1.53
CA GLU A 52 1.54 -5.03 -1.31
C GLU A 52 3.00 -5.11 -0.83
N ILE A 53 3.90 -4.28 -1.38
CA ILE A 53 5.28 -4.19 -0.90
C ILE A 53 5.31 -3.67 0.55
N ILE A 54 4.57 -2.61 0.86
CA ILE A 54 4.52 -2.05 2.22
C ILE A 54 3.99 -3.09 3.21
N LYS A 55 2.90 -3.77 2.86
CA LYS A 55 2.33 -4.86 3.65
C LYS A 55 3.37 -5.95 3.94
N ALA A 56 4.04 -6.46 2.90
CA ALA A 56 5.05 -7.51 3.04
C ALA A 56 6.25 -7.08 3.90
N VAL A 57 6.65 -5.80 3.83
CA VAL A 57 7.71 -5.25 4.69
C VAL A 57 7.26 -5.24 6.15
N ILE A 58 6.07 -4.74 6.45
CA ILE A 58 5.54 -4.69 7.82
C ILE A 58 5.39 -6.12 8.37
N GLU A 59 4.78 -7.03 7.62
CA GLU A 59 4.63 -8.44 8.02
C GLU A 59 5.98 -9.09 8.33
N LYS A 60 6.99 -8.85 7.50
CA LYS A 60 8.33 -9.37 7.72
C LYS A 60 8.99 -8.78 8.96
N MET A 61 8.83 -7.48 9.19
CA MET A 61 9.37 -6.83 10.38
C MET A 61 8.71 -7.33 11.66
N THR A 62 7.38 -7.41 11.67
CA THR A 62 6.61 -7.81 12.85
C THR A 62 6.69 -9.29 13.17
N SER A 63 7.00 -10.14 12.17
CA SER A 63 7.22 -11.59 12.38
C SER A 63 8.60 -11.96 12.92
N SER A 64 9.53 -11.00 13.03
CA SER A 64 10.92 -11.25 13.44
C SER A 64 11.31 -10.41 14.63
N THR A 65 11.48 -11.07 15.79
CA THR A 65 12.02 -10.43 17.01
C THR A 65 13.36 -9.75 16.76
N ALA A 66 14.23 -10.35 15.94
CA ALA A 66 15.54 -9.80 15.62
C ALA A 66 15.45 -8.47 14.83
N LEU A 67 14.45 -8.34 13.92
CA LEU A 67 14.22 -7.09 13.20
C LEU A 67 13.60 -6.04 14.11
N LEU A 68 12.65 -6.42 14.98
CA LEU A 68 12.04 -5.52 15.94
C LEU A 68 13.05 -4.97 16.95
N THR A 69 13.95 -5.81 17.46
CA THR A 69 14.99 -5.37 18.41
C THR A 69 16.05 -4.48 17.75
N ASN A 70 16.24 -4.56 16.43
CA ASN A 70 17.17 -3.72 15.68
C ASN A 70 16.48 -2.57 14.95
N TYR A 71 15.26 -2.16 15.35
CA TYR A 71 14.52 -1.14 14.62
C TYR A 71 15.25 0.21 14.54
N TYR A 72 16.03 0.59 15.54
CA TYR A 72 16.86 1.80 15.51
C TYR A 72 17.85 1.78 14.34
N GLY A 73 18.55 0.65 14.12
CA GLY A 73 19.46 0.51 12.98
C GLY A 73 18.72 0.55 11.62
N ILE A 74 17.47 0.08 11.58
CA ILE A 74 16.62 0.19 10.39
C ILE A 74 16.22 1.66 10.17
N MET A 75 15.79 2.35 11.21
CA MET A 75 15.39 3.77 11.12
C MET A 75 16.57 4.66 10.71
N ASP A 76 17.75 4.44 11.28
CA ASP A 76 19.00 5.14 10.88
C ASP A 76 19.30 4.93 9.39
N SER A 77 19.10 3.70 8.88
CA SER A 77 19.31 3.41 7.45
C SER A 77 18.31 4.08 6.52
N LEU A 78 17.17 4.52 7.05
CA LEU A 78 16.10 5.21 6.33
C LEU A 78 16.12 6.73 6.58
N GLU A 79 17.04 7.21 7.39
CA GLU A 79 17.16 8.64 7.72
C GLU A 79 17.28 9.48 6.42
N GLY A 80 16.49 10.54 6.32
CA GLY A 80 16.39 11.38 5.14
C GLY A 80 15.62 10.80 3.95
N MET A 81 15.23 9.53 3.97
CA MET A 81 14.43 8.91 2.92
C MET A 81 12.93 8.90 3.25
N ILE A 82 12.57 8.93 4.53
CA ILE A 82 11.19 8.91 5.01
C ILE A 82 10.95 10.16 5.86
N SER A 83 9.80 10.80 5.64
CA SER A 83 9.27 11.84 6.51
C SER A 83 7.93 11.38 7.06
N THR A 84 7.75 11.47 8.37
CA THR A 84 6.53 11.10 9.08
C THR A 84 6.27 12.08 10.21
N ASP A 85 5.00 12.25 10.57
CA ASP A 85 4.54 12.98 11.74
C ASP A 85 4.44 12.09 13.01
N PHE A 86 4.72 10.78 12.88
CA PHE A 86 4.85 9.90 14.05
C PHE A 86 6.05 10.31 14.90
N ALA A 87 5.82 10.57 16.18
CA ALA A 87 6.91 10.80 17.11
C ALA A 87 7.71 9.51 17.37
N SER A 88 9.00 9.65 17.62
CA SER A 88 9.87 8.49 17.93
C SER A 88 9.38 7.67 19.13
N ASP A 89 8.74 8.32 20.10
CA ASP A 89 8.18 7.67 21.28
C ASP A 89 6.95 6.82 20.93
N ASP A 90 6.12 7.26 19.97
CA ASP A 90 4.97 6.49 19.49
C ASP A 90 5.44 5.22 18.77
N ILE A 91 6.45 5.36 17.90
CA ILE A 91 7.05 4.22 17.19
C ILE A 91 7.66 3.23 18.20
N SER A 92 8.40 3.73 19.18
CA SER A 92 9.00 2.92 20.25
C SER A 92 7.94 2.18 21.06
N SER A 93 6.82 2.83 21.37
CA SER A 93 5.70 2.24 22.10
C SER A 93 5.04 1.12 21.33
N LEU A 94 4.82 1.30 20.01
CA LEU A 94 4.28 0.27 19.13
C LEU A 94 5.20 -0.96 19.06
N ILE A 95 6.51 -0.75 18.94
CA ILE A 95 7.49 -1.84 18.90
C ILE A 95 7.55 -2.60 20.22
N ASN A 96 7.59 -1.89 21.35
CA ASN A 96 7.57 -2.51 22.67
C ASN A 96 6.28 -3.32 22.89
N LYS A 97 5.14 -2.79 22.46
CA LYS A 97 3.87 -3.52 22.50
C LYS A 97 3.94 -4.78 21.65
N GLN A 98 4.45 -4.70 20.43
CA GLN A 98 4.63 -5.88 19.55
C GLN A 98 5.53 -6.93 20.16
N LEU A 99 6.65 -6.52 20.80
CA LEU A 99 7.57 -7.43 21.46
C LEU A 99 6.94 -8.10 22.68
N SER A 100 6.09 -7.41 23.43
CA SER A 100 5.42 -7.95 24.61
C SER A 100 4.26 -8.89 24.25
N ASP A 101 3.46 -8.51 23.28
CA ASP A 101 2.23 -9.21 22.92
C ASP A 101 2.50 -10.40 21.99
N GLY A 102 3.56 -10.35 21.18
CA GLY A 102 4.00 -11.43 20.28
C GLY A 102 2.99 -11.78 19.17
N GLY A 103 2.01 -10.92 18.92
CA GLY A 103 0.95 -11.14 17.94
C GLY A 103 1.38 -10.90 16.49
N THR A 104 0.55 -11.36 15.55
CA THR A 104 0.65 -11.00 14.14
C THR A 104 -0.31 -9.85 13.84
N TRP A 105 0.12 -8.94 12.95
CA TRP A 105 -0.74 -7.86 12.49
C TRP A 105 -1.64 -8.34 11.35
N ASP A 106 -2.93 -8.11 11.47
CA ASP A 106 -3.87 -8.30 10.35
C ASP A 106 -3.90 -7.02 9.50
N ILE A 107 -3.09 -7.03 8.43
CA ILE A 107 -2.93 -5.87 7.55
C ILE A 107 -3.85 -6.02 6.37
N LYS A 108 -4.82 -5.13 6.25
CA LYS A 108 -5.72 -5.02 5.10
C LYS A 108 -5.35 -3.82 4.25
N THR A 109 -5.47 -3.96 2.95
CA THR A 109 -5.25 -2.88 1.98
C THR A 109 -6.53 -2.60 1.22
N PHE A 110 -6.84 -1.33 1.01
CA PHE A 110 -7.99 -0.89 0.24
C PHE A 110 -7.60 0.31 -0.61
N ALA A 111 -7.91 0.29 -1.90
CA ALA A 111 -7.69 1.39 -2.81
C ALA A 111 -9.02 2.03 -3.19
N THR A 112 -9.12 3.35 -3.04
CA THR A 112 -10.26 4.10 -3.60
C THR A 112 -10.15 4.13 -5.12
N GLU A 113 -11.30 4.10 -5.79
CA GLU A 113 -11.38 4.21 -7.25
C GLU A 113 -11.63 5.63 -7.71
N GLY A 114 -11.48 5.86 -9.00
CA GLY A 114 -11.79 7.13 -9.64
C GLY A 114 -11.68 7.05 -11.15
N GLU A 115 -12.26 8.03 -11.81
CA GLU A 115 -12.25 8.16 -13.27
C GLU A 115 -11.30 9.24 -13.74
N GLY A 116 -10.55 8.95 -14.81
CA GLY A 116 -9.69 9.91 -15.46
C GLY A 116 -10.51 11.02 -16.13
N ALA A 117 -10.18 12.28 -15.85
CA ALA A 117 -10.83 13.42 -16.47
C ALA A 117 -9.82 14.53 -16.79
N SER A 118 -10.20 15.44 -17.67
CA SER A 118 -9.43 16.65 -17.92
C SER A 118 -10.20 17.85 -17.35
N LYS A 119 -9.64 18.45 -16.28
CA LYS A 119 -10.28 19.58 -15.57
C LYS A 119 -9.27 20.68 -15.26
N LYS A 120 -9.74 21.90 -15.01
CA LYS A 120 -8.94 22.95 -14.38
C LYS A 120 -8.77 22.60 -12.91
N THR A 121 -7.58 22.83 -12.37
CA THR A 121 -7.25 22.57 -10.96
C THR A 121 -6.86 23.87 -10.26
N TYR A 122 -6.76 23.84 -8.94
CA TYR A 122 -6.26 24.97 -8.16
C TYR A 122 -4.87 25.42 -8.61
N SER A 123 -3.97 24.46 -8.84
CA SER A 123 -2.59 24.71 -9.27
C SER A 123 -2.47 25.09 -10.77
N MET A 124 -3.48 24.77 -11.59
CA MET A 124 -3.50 25.06 -13.04
C MET A 124 -4.87 25.64 -13.44
N PRO A 125 -5.19 26.88 -13.03
CA PRO A 125 -6.53 27.47 -13.22
C PRO A 125 -6.81 27.88 -14.67
N THR A 126 -5.77 28.09 -15.46
CA THR A 126 -5.89 28.57 -16.86
C THR A 126 -5.88 27.42 -17.87
N GLN A 127 -5.32 26.27 -17.51
CA GLN A 127 -5.18 25.10 -18.38
C GLN A 127 -5.93 23.90 -17.79
N ARG A 128 -6.29 22.95 -18.66
CA ARG A 128 -6.87 21.69 -18.22
C ARG A 128 -5.72 20.70 -17.97
N ALA A 129 -5.73 20.08 -16.81
CA ALA A 129 -4.82 18.98 -16.45
C ALA A 129 -5.58 17.65 -16.40
N TYR A 130 -4.87 16.55 -16.62
CA TYR A 130 -5.40 15.24 -16.29
C TYR A 130 -5.55 15.12 -14.78
N VAL A 131 -6.71 14.69 -14.34
CA VAL A 131 -7.05 14.46 -12.91
C VAL A 131 -7.78 13.14 -12.77
N CYS A 132 -7.63 12.50 -11.61
CA CYS A 132 -8.52 11.43 -11.20
C CYS A 132 -9.67 12.06 -10.40
N VAL A 133 -10.89 11.82 -10.82
CA VAL A 133 -12.10 12.21 -10.08
C VAL A 133 -12.45 11.02 -9.19
N PRO A 134 -12.38 11.15 -7.86
CA PRO A 134 -12.66 10.04 -6.97
C PRO A 134 -14.08 9.51 -7.14
N ASP A 135 -14.25 8.21 -7.05
CA ASP A 135 -15.57 7.60 -6.85
C ASP A 135 -15.98 7.77 -5.40
N GLU A 136 -17.04 8.55 -5.17
CA GLU A 136 -17.50 8.89 -3.83
C GLU A 136 -17.90 7.65 -3.02
N SER A 137 -18.45 6.62 -3.65
CA SER A 137 -18.83 5.39 -2.97
C SER A 137 -17.60 4.65 -2.42
N SER A 138 -16.51 4.59 -3.19
CA SER A 138 -15.25 3.98 -2.76
C SER A 138 -14.59 4.78 -1.63
N VAL A 139 -14.68 6.12 -1.67
CA VAL A 139 -14.17 6.99 -0.59
C VAL A 139 -14.97 6.78 0.70
N GLN A 140 -16.30 6.68 0.61
CA GLN A 140 -17.15 6.40 1.77
C GLN A 140 -16.87 5.01 2.34
N GLN A 141 -16.66 4.00 1.50
CA GLN A 141 -16.29 2.66 1.94
C GLN A 141 -14.94 2.67 2.66
N ALA A 142 -13.93 3.36 2.13
CA ALA A 142 -12.64 3.53 2.82
C ALA A 142 -12.81 4.14 4.22
N ASN A 143 -13.65 5.17 4.34
CA ASN A 143 -13.95 5.81 5.63
C ASN A 143 -14.64 4.86 6.60
N GLN A 144 -15.57 4.01 6.13
CA GLN A 144 -16.21 3.00 6.96
C GLN A 144 -15.22 1.94 7.44
N LEU A 145 -14.31 1.47 6.57
CA LEU A 145 -13.26 0.52 6.93
C LEU A 145 -12.34 1.08 8.02
N ILE A 146 -11.91 2.35 7.87
CA ILE A 146 -11.10 3.02 8.89
C ILE A 146 -11.85 3.07 10.23
N LYS A 147 -13.14 3.44 10.23
CA LYS A 147 -13.95 3.49 11.46
C LYS A 147 -14.10 2.13 12.11
N LYS A 148 -14.31 1.05 11.32
CA LYS A 148 -14.34 -0.32 11.84
C LYS A 148 -13.04 -0.65 12.59
N VAL A 149 -11.88 -0.40 11.96
CA VAL A 149 -10.58 -0.65 12.60
C VAL A 149 -10.41 0.18 13.87
N MET A 150 -10.79 1.46 13.86
CA MET A 150 -10.72 2.33 15.04
C MET A 150 -11.62 1.84 16.20
N ASN A 151 -12.72 1.16 15.88
CA ASN A 151 -13.61 0.54 16.85
C ASN A 151 -13.15 -0.86 17.31
N GLY A 152 -12.03 -1.37 16.81
CA GLY A 152 -11.54 -2.72 17.11
C GLY A 152 -12.30 -3.83 16.40
N GLU A 153 -13.03 -3.51 15.33
CA GLU A 153 -13.76 -4.48 14.53
C GLU A 153 -12.82 -5.15 13.50
N THR A 154 -13.09 -6.42 13.20
CA THR A 154 -12.35 -7.16 12.18
C THR A 154 -12.85 -6.79 10.79
N ILE A 155 -11.93 -6.61 9.85
CA ILE A 155 -12.22 -6.40 8.43
C ILE A 155 -12.17 -7.75 7.71
N SER A 156 -13.28 -8.18 7.14
CA SER A 156 -13.38 -9.36 6.29
C SER A 156 -12.93 -9.05 4.85
N ASP A 157 -12.62 -10.09 4.08
CA ASP A 157 -12.30 -9.91 2.67
C ASP A 157 -13.51 -9.44 1.84
N ASP A 158 -14.73 -9.69 2.32
CA ASP A 158 -15.94 -9.15 1.68
C ASP A 158 -16.09 -7.64 1.92
N ASP A 159 -15.67 -7.13 3.07
CA ASP A 159 -15.63 -5.69 3.34
C ASP A 159 -14.70 -4.93 2.39
N LEU A 160 -13.68 -5.60 1.84
CA LEU A 160 -12.71 -5.00 0.92
C LEU A 160 -13.18 -4.98 -0.53
N LYS A 161 -14.23 -5.73 -0.87
CA LYS A 161 -14.81 -5.69 -2.22
C LYS A 161 -15.47 -4.34 -2.44
N LEU A 162 -15.13 -3.69 -3.56
CA LEU A 162 -15.77 -2.43 -3.90
C LEU A 162 -17.28 -2.64 -4.04
N THR A 163 -18.02 -1.76 -3.38
CA THR A 163 -19.47 -1.73 -3.51
C THR A 163 -19.78 -1.33 -4.94
N GLN A 164 -20.35 -2.24 -5.73
CA GLN A 164 -20.74 -1.91 -7.10
C GLN A 164 -21.71 -0.72 -7.09
N LYS A 165 -21.49 0.23 -7.99
CA LYS A 165 -22.49 1.28 -8.25
C LYS A 165 -23.81 0.57 -8.53
N GLY A 166 -24.82 0.80 -7.68
CA GLY A 166 -26.19 0.44 -8.02
C GLY A 166 -26.55 1.14 -9.32
N ASP A 167 -27.10 0.40 -10.28
CA ASP A 167 -27.64 0.91 -11.54
C ASP A 167 -28.67 2.01 -11.31
#